data_d407cd6b5add0fcb22af985b062da74e
#
_entry.id   d407cd6b5add0fcb22af985b062da74e
#
_cell.length_a   1.000
_cell.length_b   1.000
_cell.length_c   1.000
_cell.angle_alpha   90.00
_cell.angle_beta   90.00
_cell.angle_gamma   90.00
#
_symmetry.space_group_name_H-M   'P 1'
#
loop_
_entity.id
_entity.type
_entity.pdbx_description
1 polymer ?
#
loop_
_entity_poly.entity_id
_entity_poly.type
_entity_poly.pdbx_seq_one_letter_code
_entity_poly.pdbx_strand_id
1 'polypeptide(L)'
;MIAHSVSVIVIQAGAAEPLVDEDPDQAREALRSIRSTASDALGEMRRLLGILRTTDDELVLNPQPSVAQLEPLLIQTRMAGLEVELHIEGKPRRLAPGLDLAAYRIVQEALTNTRKHAGASHADVALRYTPSALEVEIVDDGKASAPAAAVSNGGHGLVGMRERVALYDGTLSTGNREGGGYAVHAVLPT
;
A
#
# COMPACT_ATOMS: atom_id res chain seq x y z
N MET A 1 -16.15 15.49 12.58
CA MET A 1 -15.59 14.21 13.07
C MET A 1 -14.14 14.34 13.54
N ILE A 2 -13.21 14.96 12.81
CA ILE A 2 -11.78 15.07 13.19
C ILE A 2 -11.58 15.70 14.58
N ALA A 3 -12.25 16.83 14.87
CA ALA A 3 -12.17 17.49 16.17
C ALA A 3 -12.63 16.57 17.33
N HIS A 4 -13.61 15.72 17.09
CA HIS A 4 -14.10 14.74 18.05
C HIS A 4 -13.03 13.65 18.31
N SER A 5 -12.43 13.10 17.26
CA SER A 5 -11.36 12.07 17.38
C SER A 5 -10.15 12.62 18.13
N VAL A 6 -9.75 13.87 17.83
CA VAL A 6 -8.65 14.54 18.56
C VAL A 6 -9.01 14.73 20.04
N SER A 7 -10.23 15.13 20.36
CA SER A 7 -10.69 15.28 21.74
C SER A 7 -10.66 13.94 22.50
N VAL A 8 -11.10 12.86 21.87
CA VAL A 8 -11.07 11.50 22.44
C VAL A 8 -9.62 11.07 22.71
N ILE A 9 -8.69 11.32 21.79
CA ILE A 9 -7.26 11.03 21.97
C ILE A 9 -6.70 11.77 23.19
N VAL A 10 -7.00 13.08 23.33
CA VAL A 10 -6.52 13.89 24.46
C VAL A 10 -7.06 13.37 25.80
N ILE A 11 -8.35 13.03 25.85
CA ILE A 11 -8.98 12.50 27.06
C ILE A 11 -8.36 11.15 27.44
N GLN A 12 -8.19 10.24 26.46
CA GLN A 12 -7.59 8.93 26.69
C GLN A 12 -6.11 9.03 27.12
N ALA A 13 -5.35 9.97 26.55
CA ALA A 13 -3.96 10.21 26.93
C ALA A 13 -3.86 10.69 28.38
N GLY A 14 -4.71 11.66 28.78
CA GLY A 14 -4.75 12.14 30.16
C GLY A 14 -5.20 11.07 31.16
N ALA A 15 -6.09 10.17 30.77
CA ALA A 15 -6.50 9.04 31.61
C ALA A 15 -5.43 7.94 31.69
N ALA A 16 -4.61 7.77 30.67
CA ALA A 16 -3.54 6.78 30.66
C ALA A 16 -2.29 7.21 31.46
N GLU A 17 -2.06 8.52 31.61
CA GLU A 17 -0.86 9.05 32.22
C GLU A 17 -0.64 8.54 33.67
N PRO A 18 -1.62 8.59 34.59
CA PRO A 18 -1.43 8.04 35.95
C PRO A 18 -1.31 6.51 35.98
N LEU A 19 -1.90 5.80 34.96
CA LEU A 19 -1.87 4.35 34.91
C LEU A 19 -0.51 3.78 34.50
N VAL A 20 0.40 4.60 33.98
CA VAL A 20 1.75 4.13 33.58
C VAL A 20 2.48 3.49 34.74
N ASP A 21 2.35 4.07 35.95
CA ASP A 21 3.01 3.60 37.15
C ASP A 21 2.10 2.69 38.04
N GLU A 22 0.77 2.85 37.95
CA GLU A 22 -0.21 2.12 38.77
C GLU A 22 -0.65 0.80 38.13
N ASP A 23 -0.94 0.79 36.82
CA ASP A 23 -1.38 -0.38 36.06
C ASP A 23 -0.81 -0.31 34.63
N PRO A 24 0.41 -0.81 34.40
CA PRO A 24 1.06 -0.76 33.11
C PRO A 24 0.31 -1.49 31.97
N ASP A 25 -0.49 -2.49 32.28
CA ASP A 25 -1.25 -3.24 31.27
C ASP A 25 -2.45 -2.44 30.79
N GLN A 26 -3.15 -1.77 31.69
CA GLN A 26 -4.24 -0.86 31.36
C GLN A 26 -3.73 0.38 30.60
N ALA A 27 -2.54 0.91 30.97
CA ALA A 27 -1.88 1.97 30.23
C ALA A 27 -1.56 1.55 28.78
N ARG A 28 -1.06 0.33 28.57
CA ARG A 28 -0.81 -0.21 27.22
C ARG A 28 -2.07 -0.35 26.39
N GLU A 29 -3.19 -0.72 27.01
CA GLU A 29 -4.48 -0.83 26.32
C GLU A 29 -4.98 0.56 25.87
N ALA A 30 -4.89 1.56 26.75
CA ALA A 30 -5.22 2.95 26.43
C ALA A 30 -4.35 3.49 25.27
N LEU A 31 -3.05 3.22 25.27
CA LEU A 31 -2.14 3.61 24.19
C LEU A 31 -2.46 2.92 22.86
N ARG A 32 -2.91 1.66 22.87
CA ARG A 32 -3.39 0.95 21.67
C ARG A 32 -4.67 1.60 21.13
N SER A 33 -5.60 1.96 21.99
CA SER A 33 -6.84 2.65 21.64
C SER A 33 -6.57 4.04 21.03
N ILE A 34 -5.68 4.83 21.65
CA ILE A 34 -5.22 6.12 21.11
C ILE A 34 -4.64 5.95 19.72
N ARG A 35 -3.75 4.97 19.53
CA ARG A 35 -3.13 4.70 18.22
C ARG A 35 -4.17 4.33 17.15
N SER A 36 -5.16 3.51 17.51
CA SER A 36 -6.24 3.14 16.59
C SER A 36 -7.05 4.37 16.18
N THR A 37 -7.54 5.14 17.16
CA THR A 37 -8.34 6.35 16.92
C THR A 37 -7.58 7.39 16.09
N ALA A 38 -6.28 7.58 16.34
CA ALA A 38 -5.43 8.47 15.56
C ALA A 38 -5.27 8.00 14.12
N SER A 39 -5.07 6.68 13.90
CA SER A 39 -4.96 6.09 12.57
C SER A 39 -6.23 6.24 11.76
N ASP A 40 -7.39 6.05 12.38
CA ASP A 40 -8.70 6.18 11.75
C ASP A 40 -8.98 7.64 11.36
N ALA A 41 -8.68 8.59 12.27
CA ALA A 41 -8.82 10.02 11.99
C ALA A 41 -7.89 10.50 10.86
N LEU A 42 -6.64 10.02 10.83
CA LEU A 42 -5.70 10.29 9.73
C LEU A 42 -6.17 9.69 8.41
N GLY A 43 -6.74 8.47 8.45
CA GLY A 43 -7.34 7.83 7.27
C GLY A 43 -8.51 8.63 6.71
N GLU A 44 -9.35 9.18 7.59
CA GLU A 44 -10.48 10.02 7.20
C GLU A 44 -10.03 11.37 6.63
N MET A 45 -9.04 12.03 7.26
CA MET A 45 -8.41 13.23 6.71
C MET A 45 -7.84 13.00 5.32
N ARG A 46 -7.11 11.90 5.12
CA ARG A 46 -6.57 11.54 3.80
C ARG A 46 -7.66 11.29 2.77
N ARG A 47 -8.79 10.70 3.15
CA ARG A 47 -9.96 10.53 2.27
C ARG A 47 -10.58 11.87 1.89
N LEU A 48 -10.79 12.77 2.85
CA LEU A 48 -11.33 14.11 2.59
C LEU A 48 -10.39 14.93 1.71
N LEU A 49 -9.09 14.89 1.98
CA LEU A 49 -8.07 15.55 1.16
C LEU A 49 -7.91 14.88 -0.20
N GLY A 50 -8.08 13.56 -0.31
CA GLY A 50 -8.08 12.82 -1.57
C GLY A 50 -9.26 13.20 -2.47
N ILE A 51 -10.44 13.45 -1.91
CA ILE A 51 -11.61 13.95 -2.67
C ILE A 51 -11.39 15.39 -3.15
N LEU A 52 -10.64 16.21 -2.39
CA LEU A 52 -10.28 17.58 -2.79
C LEU A 52 -9.05 17.63 -3.73
N ARG A 53 -8.26 16.55 -3.79
CA ARG A 53 -7.04 16.44 -4.60
C ARG A 53 -7.24 15.86 -6.02
N THR A 54 -8.47 15.76 -6.50
CA THR A 54 -8.75 15.48 -7.92
C THR A 54 -8.54 16.70 -8.83
N THR A 55 -7.83 17.72 -8.37
CA THR A 55 -7.43 18.89 -9.17
C THR A 55 -5.92 19.11 -9.07
N ASP A 56 -5.23 18.91 -10.14
CA ASP A 56 -3.98 19.42 -10.76
C ASP A 56 -2.88 20.13 -9.94
N ASP A 57 -2.95 20.34 -8.64
CA ASP A 57 -2.05 21.23 -7.91
C ASP A 57 -0.80 20.57 -7.27
N GLU A 58 -0.59 19.25 -7.37
CA GLU A 58 0.67 18.61 -6.92
C GLU A 58 1.73 18.47 -8.03
N LEU A 59 1.50 19.03 -9.19
CA LEU A 59 2.37 18.86 -10.37
C LEU A 59 3.65 19.71 -10.34
N VAL A 60 3.88 20.56 -9.35
CA VAL A 60 4.91 21.62 -9.51
C VAL A 60 6.16 21.46 -8.64
N LEU A 61 6.22 20.59 -7.61
CA LEU A 61 7.37 20.59 -6.68
C LEU A 61 8.08 19.26 -6.40
N ASN A 62 7.56 18.10 -6.83
CA ASN A 62 8.29 16.83 -6.78
C ASN A 62 8.09 16.05 -8.08
N PRO A 63 9.16 15.51 -8.70
CA PRO A 63 8.98 14.63 -9.86
C PRO A 63 8.03 13.50 -9.50
N GLN A 64 7.02 13.27 -10.36
CA GLN A 64 6.07 12.19 -10.13
C GLN A 64 6.81 10.85 -10.01
N PRO A 65 6.46 10.00 -9.03
CA PRO A 65 7.07 8.69 -8.91
C PRO A 65 6.92 7.89 -10.21
N SER A 66 7.99 7.25 -10.63
CA SER A 66 8.11 6.49 -11.87
C SER A 66 8.61 5.08 -11.59
N VAL A 67 8.21 4.10 -12.43
CA VAL A 67 8.78 2.74 -12.35
C VAL A 67 10.28 2.72 -12.62
N ALA A 68 10.83 3.72 -13.31
CA ALA A 68 12.27 3.90 -13.45
C ALA A 68 12.96 4.29 -12.12
N GLN A 69 12.19 4.66 -11.10
CA GLN A 69 12.67 5.10 -9.79
C GLN A 69 12.13 4.18 -8.67
N LEU A 70 11.96 2.89 -8.93
CA LEU A 70 11.51 1.93 -7.92
C LEU A 70 12.56 1.67 -6.84
N GLU A 71 13.86 1.80 -7.13
CA GLU A 71 14.93 1.43 -6.20
C GLU A 71 14.80 2.08 -4.81
N PRO A 72 14.50 3.38 -4.66
CA PRO A 72 14.25 3.97 -3.34
C PRO A 72 13.11 3.31 -2.56
N LEU A 73 12.03 2.90 -3.24
CA LEU A 73 10.92 2.18 -2.64
C LEU A 73 11.35 0.79 -2.16
N LEU A 74 12.13 0.08 -2.99
CA LEU A 74 12.64 -1.26 -2.65
C LEU A 74 13.62 -1.20 -1.47
N ILE A 75 14.51 -0.21 -1.43
CA ILE A 75 15.42 0.02 -0.29
C ILE A 75 14.61 0.24 1.00
N GLN A 76 13.60 1.11 0.97
CA GLN A 76 12.74 1.34 2.14
C GLN A 76 12.01 0.07 2.58
N THR A 77 11.59 -0.75 1.63
CA THR A 77 10.91 -2.01 1.91
C THR A 77 11.85 -3.03 2.55
N ARG A 78 13.08 -3.15 2.04
CA ARG A 78 14.14 -4.01 2.63
C ARG A 78 14.50 -3.55 4.05
N MET A 79 14.66 -2.24 4.27
CA MET A 79 14.90 -1.68 5.62
C MET A 79 13.74 -1.94 6.58
N ALA A 80 12.54 -2.12 6.08
CA ALA A 80 11.35 -2.46 6.86
C ALA A 80 11.20 -3.98 7.10
N GLY A 81 12.18 -4.80 6.72
CA GLY A 81 12.28 -6.23 7.01
C GLY A 81 11.65 -7.16 5.98
N LEU A 82 11.36 -6.69 4.76
CA LEU A 82 10.94 -7.53 3.64
C LEU A 82 12.01 -7.50 2.56
N GLU A 83 12.68 -8.64 2.32
CA GLU A 83 13.60 -8.79 1.19
C GLU A 83 12.85 -8.66 -0.13
N VAL A 84 13.37 -7.86 -1.05
CA VAL A 84 12.71 -7.63 -2.35
C VAL A 84 13.73 -7.70 -3.48
N GLU A 85 13.43 -8.52 -4.49
CA GLU A 85 14.18 -8.56 -5.75
C GLU A 85 13.40 -7.87 -6.86
N LEU A 86 14.12 -7.20 -7.78
CA LEU A 86 13.53 -6.55 -8.96
C LEU A 86 14.08 -7.19 -10.23
N HIS A 87 13.19 -7.68 -11.07
CA HIS A 87 13.47 -8.26 -12.37
C HIS A 87 12.89 -7.37 -13.46
N ILE A 88 13.71 -6.97 -14.43
CA ILE A 88 13.26 -6.17 -15.58
C ILE A 88 13.48 -6.98 -16.84
N GLU A 89 12.40 -7.29 -17.53
CA GLU A 89 12.39 -8.04 -18.78
C GLU A 89 11.98 -7.15 -19.96
N GLY A 90 12.57 -7.43 -21.11
CA GLY A 90 12.36 -6.64 -22.31
C GLY A 90 13.18 -5.34 -22.31
N LYS A 91 12.83 -4.42 -23.19
CA LYS A 91 13.55 -3.14 -23.33
C LYS A 91 12.77 -2.03 -22.64
N PRO A 92 13.28 -1.47 -21.52
CA PRO A 92 12.65 -0.34 -20.86
C PRO A 92 12.42 0.81 -21.84
N ARG A 93 11.24 1.40 -21.78
CA ARG A 93 10.86 2.55 -22.61
C ARG A 93 10.13 3.59 -21.78
N ARG A 94 10.07 4.80 -22.30
CA ARG A 94 9.29 5.86 -21.68
C ARG A 94 7.79 5.54 -21.78
N LEU A 95 7.13 5.56 -20.64
CA LEU A 95 5.70 5.36 -20.52
C LEU A 95 4.97 6.72 -20.48
N ALA A 96 3.69 6.73 -20.81
CA ALA A 96 2.85 7.90 -20.54
C ALA A 96 2.87 8.21 -19.01
N PRO A 97 2.98 9.48 -18.59
CA PRO A 97 3.18 9.82 -17.16
C PRO A 97 2.15 9.20 -16.22
N GLY A 98 0.87 9.17 -16.60
CA GLY A 98 -0.18 8.58 -15.78
C GLY A 98 -0.07 7.06 -15.66
N LEU A 99 0.31 6.37 -16.75
CA LEU A 99 0.51 4.92 -16.75
C LEU A 99 1.74 4.54 -15.91
N ASP A 100 2.81 5.31 -16.02
CA ASP A 100 4.04 5.17 -15.23
C ASP A 100 3.75 5.30 -13.73
N LEU A 101 3.00 6.34 -13.35
CA LEU A 101 2.55 6.54 -11.96
C LEU A 101 1.63 5.40 -11.51
N ALA A 102 0.70 4.94 -12.35
CA ALA A 102 -0.20 3.84 -12.02
C ALA A 102 0.60 2.56 -11.72
N ALA A 103 1.55 2.20 -12.58
CA ALA A 103 2.42 1.05 -12.37
C ALA A 103 3.25 1.18 -11.08
N TYR A 104 3.85 2.34 -10.82
CA TYR A 104 4.57 2.60 -9.56
C TYR A 104 3.66 2.39 -8.34
N ARG A 105 2.43 2.91 -8.36
CA ARG A 105 1.48 2.78 -7.24
C ARG A 105 1.00 1.36 -7.04
N ILE A 106 0.91 0.55 -8.10
CA ILE A 106 0.59 -0.88 -7.98
C ILE A 106 1.70 -1.61 -7.22
N VAL A 107 2.96 -1.39 -7.59
CA VAL A 107 4.11 -1.98 -6.87
C VAL A 107 4.13 -1.54 -5.41
N GLN A 108 3.97 -0.24 -5.15
CA GLN A 108 3.96 0.32 -3.79
C GLN A 108 2.88 -0.30 -2.92
N GLU A 109 1.66 -0.42 -3.44
CA GLU A 109 0.52 -0.98 -2.70
C GLU A 109 0.69 -2.48 -2.48
N ALA A 110 1.15 -3.23 -3.49
CA ALA A 110 1.40 -4.66 -3.38
C ALA A 110 2.45 -4.95 -2.29
N LEU A 111 3.62 -4.29 -2.31
CA LEU A 111 4.66 -4.44 -1.29
C LEU A 111 4.19 -4.02 0.11
N THR A 112 3.34 -2.99 0.19
CA THR A 112 2.72 -2.58 1.44
C THR A 112 1.80 -3.66 1.99
N ASN A 113 1.02 -4.31 1.13
CA ASN A 113 0.11 -5.39 1.49
C ASN A 113 0.88 -6.65 1.91
N THR A 114 1.92 -7.03 1.18
CA THR A 114 2.81 -8.13 1.55
C THR A 114 3.37 -7.94 2.95
N ARG A 115 3.95 -6.78 3.24
CA ARG A 115 4.51 -6.46 4.55
C ARG A 115 3.48 -6.49 5.68
N LYS A 116 2.25 -6.03 5.43
CA LYS A 116 1.21 -5.92 6.48
C LYS A 116 0.47 -7.22 6.72
N HIS A 117 0.31 -8.06 5.70
CA HIS A 117 -0.69 -9.11 5.71
C HIS A 117 -0.15 -10.50 5.39
N ALA A 118 0.95 -10.60 4.64
CA ALA A 118 1.41 -11.90 4.18
C ALA A 118 2.27 -12.65 5.22
N GLY A 119 2.89 -11.94 6.18
CA GLY A 119 3.92 -12.54 7.03
C GLY A 119 5.09 -13.10 6.21
N ALA A 120 5.32 -12.50 5.04
CA ALA A 120 6.33 -12.87 4.08
C ALA A 120 7.71 -12.40 4.53
N SER A 121 8.74 -13.13 4.12
CA SER A 121 10.14 -12.76 4.27
C SER A 121 10.75 -12.25 2.96
N HIS A 122 10.18 -12.64 1.83
CA HIS A 122 10.66 -12.31 0.50
C HIS A 122 9.52 -11.94 -0.47
N ALA A 123 9.82 -11.04 -1.42
CA ALA A 123 8.94 -10.72 -2.53
C ALA A 123 9.75 -10.47 -3.81
N ASP A 124 9.25 -10.97 -4.93
CA ASP A 124 9.75 -10.69 -6.27
C ASP A 124 8.88 -9.66 -6.95
N VAL A 125 9.50 -8.65 -7.55
CA VAL A 125 8.86 -7.66 -8.40
C VAL A 125 9.39 -7.84 -9.82
N ALA A 126 8.52 -8.13 -10.78
CA ALA A 126 8.87 -8.23 -12.18
C ALA A 126 8.17 -7.15 -13.00
N LEU A 127 8.95 -6.44 -13.82
CA LEU A 127 8.47 -5.51 -14.84
C LEU A 127 8.79 -6.07 -16.21
N ARG A 128 7.78 -6.44 -16.98
CA ARG A 128 7.97 -6.94 -18.34
C ARG A 128 7.47 -5.93 -19.37
N TYR A 129 8.40 -5.40 -20.16
CA TYR A 129 8.11 -4.48 -21.25
C TYR A 129 7.84 -5.26 -22.55
N THR A 130 6.58 -5.41 -22.92
CA THR A 130 6.16 -5.99 -24.20
C THR A 130 5.92 -4.90 -25.24
N PRO A 131 5.79 -5.22 -26.56
CA PRO A 131 5.52 -4.20 -27.57
C PRO A 131 4.22 -3.41 -27.36
N SER A 132 3.22 -3.98 -26.68
CA SER A 132 1.88 -3.42 -26.51
C SER A 132 1.46 -3.15 -25.07
N ALA A 133 2.28 -3.53 -24.08
CA ALA A 133 1.93 -3.38 -22.68
C ALA A 133 3.16 -3.29 -21.75
N LEU A 134 2.95 -2.77 -20.56
CA LEU A 134 3.77 -3.05 -19.38
C LEU A 134 3.02 -4.06 -18.51
N GLU A 135 3.67 -5.19 -18.24
CA GLU A 135 3.20 -6.16 -17.25
C GLU A 135 3.96 -5.94 -15.95
N VAL A 136 3.23 -5.91 -14.85
CA VAL A 136 3.77 -5.72 -13.49
C VAL A 136 3.33 -6.93 -12.67
N GLU A 137 4.28 -7.69 -12.18
CA GLU A 137 4.01 -8.86 -11.34
C GLU A 137 4.72 -8.71 -10.00
N ILE A 138 4.01 -8.95 -8.92
CA ILE A 138 4.56 -9.01 -7.57
C ILE A 138 4.13 -10.32 -6.95
N VAL A 139 5.11 -11.07 -6.45
CA VAL A 139 4.91 -12.38 -5.84
C VAL A 139 5.60 -12.40 -4.49
N ASP A 140 4.91 -12.85 -3.44
CA ASP A 140 5.52 -13.04 -2.13
C ASP A 140 5.54 -14.53 -1.69
N ASP A 141 6.37 -14.83 -0.71
CA ASP A 141 6.55 -16.14 -0.08
C ASP A 141 5.68 -16.31 1.18
N GLY A 142 4.73 -15.42 1.41
CA GLY A 142 3.92 -15.39 2.61
C GLY A 142 3.05 -16.63 2.80
N LYS A 143 2.52 -16.77 3.99
CA LYS A 143 1.52 -17.81 4.23
C LYS A 143 0.23 -17.36 3.56
N ALA A 144 -0.33 -18.22 2.70
CA ALA A 144 -1.66 -18.01 2.13
C ALA A 144 -2.65 -17.74 3.28
N SER A 145 -2.86 -16.47 3.59
CA SER A 145 -3.82 -16.06 4.62
C SER A 145 -5.19 -16.07 4.00
N ALA A 146 -6.07 -16.87 4.57
CA ALA A 146 -7.52 -16.96 4.44
C ALA A 146 -8.17 -16.43 3.13
N PRO A 147 -9.25 -17.10 2.67
CA PRO A 147 -9.90 -16.76 1.41
C PRO A 147 -10.35 -15.29 1.40
N ALA A 148 -10.42 -14.74 0.21
CA ALA A 148 -10.80 -13.35 -0.12
C ALA A 148 -12.11 -12.81 0.54
N ALA A 149 -12.78 -13.60 1.37
CA ALA A 149 -13.96 -13.22 2.14
C ALA A 149 -13.65 -12.40 3.41
N ALA A 150 -12.39 -12.30 3.85
CA ALA A 150 -12.00 -11.49 5.01
C ALA A 150 -11.74 -10.02 4.67
N VAL A 151 -12.16 -9.55 3.51
CA VAL A 151 -11.96 -8.17 3.01
C VAL A 151 -13.00 -7.21 3.58
N SER A 152 -13.41 -7.36 4.85
CA SER A 152 -14.38 -6.41 5.40
C SER A 152 -13.77 -5.16 6.05
N ASN A 153 -12.44 -5.07 6.26
CA ASN A 153 -11.85 -3.88 6.90
C ASN A 153 -10.53 -3.36 6.29
N GLY A 154 -10.09 -3.80 5.10
CA GLY A 154 -8.83 -3.36 4.47
C GLY A 154 -8.85 -3.24 2.94
N GLY A 155 -9.98 -3.47 2.29
CA GLY A 155 -10.11 -3.65 0.84
C GLY A 155 -9.84 -2.46 -0.08
N HIS A 156 -9.50 -1.29 0.45
CA HIS A 156 -9.29 -0.09 -0.38
C HIS A 156 -8.05 -0.19 -1.30
N GLY A 157 -7.02 -0.93 -0.89
CA GLY A 157 -5.81 -1.11 -1.70
C GLY A 157 -6.06 -1.87 -2.98
N LEU A 158 -6.72 -3.03 -2.92
CA LEU A 158 -7.06 -3.84 -4.09
C LEU A 158 -8.08 -3.15 -4.99
N VAL A 159 -9.07 -2.46 -4.41
CA VAL A 159 -10.04 -1.65 -5.16
C VAL A 159 -9.32 -0.54 -5.91
N GLY A 160 -8.46 0.23 -5.22
CA GLY A 160 -7.69 1.30 -5.84
C GLY A 160 -6.71 0.82 -6.92
N MET A 161 -6.15 -0.40 -6.80
CA MET A 161 -5.35 -1.00 -7.87
C MET A 161 -6.22 -1.35 -9.09
N ARG A 162 -7.39 -1.94 -8.89
CA ARG A 162 -8.33 -2.25 -9.99
C ARG A 162 -8.78 -1.02 -10.74
N GLU A 163 -9.17 0.03 -10.00
CA GLU A 163 -9.58 1.31 -10.60
C GLU A 163 -8.47 1.93 -11.44
N ARG A 164 -7.23 1.94 -10.92
CA ARG A 164 -6.08 2.49 -11.66
C ARG A 164 -5.78 1.71 -12.94
N VAL A 165 -5.83 0.38 -12.87
CA VAL A 165 -5.60 -0.47 -14.05
C VAL A 165 -6.71 -0.29 -15.08
N ALA A 166 -7.97 -0.18 -14.64
CA ALA A 166 -9.12 0.02 -15.53
C ALA A 166 -9.08 1.37 -16.28
N LEU A 167 -8.45 2.42 -15.72
CA LEU A 167 -8.26 3.70 -16.40
C LEU A 167 -7.43 3.60 -17.70
N TYR A 168 -6.69 2.50 -17.86
CA TYR A 168 -5.84 2.24 -19.04
C TYR A 168 -6.28 0.99 -19.81
N ASP A 169 -7.55 0.59 -19.68
CA ASP A 169 -8.09 -0.63 -20.31
C ASP A 169 -7.25 -1.89 -19.98
N GLY A 170 -6.57 -1.86 -18.84
CA GLY A 170 -5.72 -2.94 -18.37
C GLY A 170 -6.49 -4.01 -17.60
N THR A 171 -5.77 -5.04 -17.21
CA THR A 171 -6.31 -6.14 -16.39
C THR A 171 -5.50 -6.30 -15.11
N LEU A 172 -6.17 -6.61 -14.00
CA LEU A 172 -5.56 -6.95 -12.71
C LEU A 172 -6.06 -8.31 -12.26
N SER A 173 -5.14 -9.23 -12.02
CA SER A 173 -5.40 -10.48 -11.32
C SER A 173 -4.64 -10.53 -10.01
N THR A 174 -5.29 -11.04 -8.97
CA THR A 174 -4.69 -11.16 -7.64
C THR A 174 -5.19 -12.44 -6.98
N GLY A 175 -4.33 -13.15 -6.27
CA GLY A 175 -4.74 -14.38 -5.61
C GLY A 175 -3.61 -15.12 -4.90
N ASN A 176 -4.00 -16.11 -4.09
CA ASN A 176 -3.07 -17.04 -3.47
C ASN A 176 -2.47 -17.95 -4.54
N ARG A 177 -1.19 -18.33 -4.34
CA ARG A 177 -0.47 -19.24 -5.21
C ARG A 177 -0.57 -20.68 -4.71
N GLU A 178 -0.53 -21.63 -5.66
CA GLU A 178 -0.30 -23.04 -5.33
C GLU A 178 1.09 -23.19 -4.71
N GLY A 179 1.17 -23.72 -3.49
CA GLY A 179 2.43 -23.86 -2.75
C GLY A 179 2.72 -22.72 -1.75
N GLY A 180 1.87 -21.72 -1.65
CA GLY A 180 2.00 -20.59 -0.71
C GLY A 180 2.33 -19.26 -1.38
N GLY A 181 2.15 -18.18 -0.63
CA GLY A 181 2.33 -16.81 -1.10
C GLY A 181 1.12 -16.23 -1.82
N TYR A 182 1.25 -14.97 -2.18
CA TYR A 182 0.24 -14.19 -2.89
C TYR A 182 0.84 -13.57 -4.15
N ALA A 183 0.05 -13.46 -5.20
CA ALA A 183 0.46 -12.82 -6.44
C ALA A 183 -0.48 -11.66 -6.78
N VAL A 184 0.13 -10.60 -7.29
CA VAL A 184 -0.53 -9.46 -7.94
C VAL A 184 0.04 -9.38 -9.35
N HIS A 185 -0.79 -9.48 -10.36
CA HIS A 185 -0.38 -9.34 -11.76
C HIS A 185 -1.27 -8.31 -12.45
N ALA A 186 -0.66 -7.28 -12.98
CA ALA A 186 -1.31 -6.22 -13.73
C ALA A 186 -0.75 -6.12 -15.15
N VAL A 187 -1.62 -5.98 -16.14
CA VAL A 187 -1.27 -5.70 -17.53
C VAL A 187 -1.79 -4.31 -17.89
N LEU A 188 -0.90 -3.42 -18.25
CA LEU A 188 -1.18 -2.04 -18.61
C LEU A 188 -0.86 -1.82 -20.10
N PRO A 189 -1.85 -1.75 -20.99
CA PRO A 189 -1.64 -1.43 -22.40
C PRO A 189 -0.95 -0.08 -22.61
N THR A 190 -0.05 0.01 -23.63
CA THR A 190 0.82 1.19 -23.86
C THR A 190 0.75 1.68 -25.30
#